data_f8853fa125cd7bdfc065299d9eccc49a
#
_entry.id   f8853fa125cd7bdfc065299d9eccc49a
#
_cell.length_a   1.000
_cell.length_b   1.000
_cell.length_c   1.000
_cell.angle_alpha   90.00
_cell.angle_beta   90.00
_cell.angle_gamma   90.00
#
_symmetry.space_group_name_H-M   'P 1'
#
loop_
_entity.id
_entity.type
_entity.pdbx_description
1 polymer ?
#
loop_
_entity_poly.entity_id
_entity_poly.type
_entity_poly.pdbx_seq_one_letter_code
_entity_poly.pdbx_strand_id
1 'polypeptide(L)'
;PLDSWFIKDTAANERMVELNKTINWQPESTGSGRFGNWLENLNDWNLSRSRFWGTPLPIWRDSNRNEKCIGSVEELYNEIERSVEAGVMKSNPLKDNGFVPGDYSQENYDRIDLHRPYVDNIVLVNAAGKPMYRETDLIDVWFDSGSMPYAQLHYPFEGEMACGTEADRQAMIHSDYEGTPIPPAYFPADFINEGVDQTRGWFFTLHAIATMIFDSVAFKNVISTGLVLDAKGNKMSKHVGNVTNPFEMMEKYGADPVRFY
;
A
#
# COMPACT_ATOMS: atom_id res chain seq x y z
N PRO A 1 -23.79 -5.00 -9.88
CA PRO A 1 -22.37 -4.68 -9.73
C PRO A 1 -22.24 -3.42 -8.87
N LEU A 2 -21.28 -3.41 -7.97
CA LEU A 2 -20.91 -2.20 -7.22
C LEU A 2 -19.80 -1.51 -8.00
N ASP A 3 -19.87 -0.18 -8.11
CA ASP A 3 -18.75 0.61 -8.62
C ASP A 3 -17.58 0.45 -7.65
N SER A 4 -16.38 0.21 -8.20
CA SER A 4 -15.17 -0.06 -7.41
C SER A 4 -13.96 0.56 -8.10
N TRP A 5 -12.96 0.92 -7.31
CA TRP A 5 -11.68 1.42 -7.81
C TRP A 5 -10.70 0.26 -8.00
N PHE A 6 -9.97 0.29 -9.10
CA PHE A 6 -9.01 -0.74 -9.46
C PHE A 6 -7.66 -0.11 -9.79
N ILE A 7 -6.59 -0.78 -9.40
CA ILE A 7 -5.27 -0.56 -9.97
C ILE A 7 -5.17 -1.44 -11.23
N LYS A 8 -4.77 -0.86 -12.35
CA LYS A 8 -4.64 -1.57 -13.62
C LYS A 8 -3.33 -2.36 -13.67
N ASP A 9 -3.23 -3.41 -12.85
CA ASP A 9 -2.04 -4.27 -12.75
C ASP A 9 -1.70 -4.95 -14.08
N THR A 10 -2.73 -5.20 -14.89
CA THR A 10 -2.55 -5.78 -16.24
C THR A 10 -1.71 -4.90 -17.17
N ALA A 11 -1.58 -3.60 -16.90
CA ALA A 11 -0.71 -2.71 -17.68
C ALA A 11 0.78 -2.95 -17.42
N ALA A 12 1.14 -3.52 -16.26
CA ALA A 12 2.52 -3.80 -15.84
C ALA A 12 2.85 -5.29 -15.78
N ASN A 13 1.94 -6.18 -16.20
CA ASN A 13 2.09 -7.61 -15.96
C ASN A 13 3.32 -8.21 -16.64
N GLU A 14 3.61 -7.86 -17.90
CA GLU A 14 4.80 -8.33 -18.61
C GLU A 14 6.08 -7.95 -17.85
N ARG A 15 6.12 -6.71 -17.34
CA ARG A 15 7.26 -6.22 -16.59
C ARG A 15 7.40 -6.92 -15.22
N MET A 16 6.29 -7.19 -14.53
CA MET A 16 6.30 -7.99 -13.30
C MET A 16 6.84 -9.39 -13.55
N VAL A 17 6.46 -10.03 -14.66
CA VAL A 17 6.96 -11.36 -15.05
C VAL A 17 8.47 -11.33 -15.34
N GLU A 18 8.97 -10.31 -16.04
CA GLU A 18 10.40 -10.14 -16.32
C GLU A 18 11.20 -9.95 -15.02
N LEU A 19 10.76 -9.03 -14.17
CA LEU A 19 11.42 -8.73 -12.90
C LEU A 19 11.39 -9.92 -11.95
N ASN A 20 10.31 -10.70 -11.90
CA ASN A 20 10.23 -11.91 -11.09
C ASN A 20 11.35 -12.91 -11.43
N LYS A 21 11.79 -13.01 -12.69
CA LYS A 21 12.88 -13.89 -13.11
C LYS A 21 14.24 -13.50 -12.52
N THR A 22 14.38 -12.28 -12.02
CA THR A 22 15.61 -11.79 -11.39
C THR A 22 15.68 -12.08 -9.90
N ILE A 23 14.56 -12.49 -9.28
CA ILE A 23 14.47 -12.80 -7.86
C ILE A 23 15.00 -14.23 -7.61
N ASN A 24 15.85 -14.38 -6.61
CA ASN A 24 16.34 -15.69 -6.17
C ASN A 24 15.30 -16.35 -5.25
N TRP A 25 14.47 -17.22 -5.81
CA TRP A 25 13.45 -17.95 -5.07
C TRP A 25 13.97 -19.28 -4.51
N GLN A 26 13.65 -19.55 -3.24
CA GLN A 26 13.87 -20.83 -2.59
C GLN A 26 12.53 -21.34 -2.01
N PRO A 27 11.94 -22.41 -2.55
CA PRO A 27 12.37 -23.14 -3.75
C PRO A 27 12.08 -22.36 -5.05
N GLU A 28 12.93 -22.54 -6.07
CA GLU A 28 12.80 -21.92 -7.39
C GLU A 28 11.43 -22.15 -8.04
N SER A 29 10.86 -23.34 -7.81
CA SER A 29 9.54 -23.72 -8.31
C SER A 29 8.39 -22.84 -7.78
N THR A 30 8.55 -22.15 -6.67
CA THR A 30 7.56 -21.17 -6.18
C THR A 30 7.57 -19.93 -7.08
N GLY A 31 8.75 -19.41 -7.40
CA GLY A 31 8.91 -18.23 -8.25
C GLY A 31 8.51 -18.47 -9.69
N SER A 32 9.04 -19.51 -10.32
CA SER A 32 8.76 -19.85 -11.73
C SER A 32 7.36 -20.45 -11.95
N GLY A 33 6.88 -21.24 -10.99
CA GLY A 33 5.58 -21.90 -11.08
C GLY A 33 4.46 -21.07 -10.46
N ARG A 34 4.26 -21.20 -9.13
CA ARG A 34 3.07 -20.64 -8.46
C ARG A 34 2.96 -19.12 -8.58
N PHE A 35 4.06 -18.40 -8.40
CA PHE A 35 4.06 -16.94 -8.48
C PHE A 35 4.09 -16.46 -9.94
N GLY A 36 4.98 -17.02 -10.77
CA GLY A 36 5.08 -16.68 -12.19
C GLY A 36 3.76 -16.89 -12.94
N ASN A 37 3.13 -18.06 -12.78
CA ASN A 37 1.82 -18.33 -13.38
C ASN A 37 0.72 -17.36 -12.91
N TRP A 38 0.82 -16.86 -11.68
CA TRP A 38 -0.10 -15.84 -11.19
C TRP A 38 0.11 -14.51 -11.91
N LEU A 39 1.36 -14.07 -12.04
CA LEU A 39 1.70 -12.83 -12.72
C LEU A 39 1.29 -12.87 -14.22
N GLU A 40 1.48 -13.98 -14.89
CA GLU A 40 1.08 -14.16 -16.30
C GLU A 40 -0.44 -14.08 -16.52
N ASN A 41 -1.24 -14.39 -15.50
CA ASN A 41 -2.70 -14.45 -15.57
C ASN A 41 -3.36 -13.44 -14.62
N LEU A 42 -2.73 -12.29 -14.40
CA LEU A 42 -3.25 -11.25 -13.53
C LEU A 42 -4.61 -10.70 -14.01
N ASN A 43 -5.43 -10.37 -13.03
CA ASN A 43 -6.55 -9.44 -13.19
C ASN A 43 -6.23 -8.16 -12.43
N ASP A 44 -6.83 -7.05 -12.85
CA ASP A 44 -6.65 -5.77 -12.18
C ASP A 44 -7.00 -5.86 -10.69
N TRP A 45 -6.22 -5.20 -9.87
CA TRP A 45 -6.38 -5.24 -8.41
C TRP A 45 -7.53 -4.36 -7.96
N ASN A 46 -8.60 -4.97 -7.49
CA ASN A 46 -9.68 -4.24 -6.82
C ASN A 46 -9.14 -3.61 -5.53
N LEU A 47 -8.90 -2.29 -5.58
CA LEU A 47 -8.28 -1.54 -4.51
C LEU A 47 -9.29 -1.11 -3.44
N SER A 48 -10.51 -0.75 -3.82
CA SER A 48 -11.47 -0.15 -2.90
C SER A 48 -12.17 -1.17 -2.00
N ARG A 49 -12.44 -0.76 -0.75
CA ARG A 49 -13.16 -1.56 0.25
C ARG A 49 -14.29 -0.75 0.87
N SER A 50 -15.52 -1.27 0.76
CA SER A 50 -16.70 -0.67 1.39
C SER A 50 -16.75 -1.08 2.88
N ARG A 51 -15.92 -0.43 3.69
CA ARG A 51 -15.78 -0.64 5.13
C ARG A 51 -15.74 0.70 5.86
N PHE A 52 -15.88 0.66 7.19
CA PHE A 52 -15.82 1.87 8.01
C PHE A 52 -14.39 2.24 8.43
N TRP A 53 -13.58 1.25 8.86
CA TRP A 53 -12.25 1.48 9.38
C TRP A 53 -11.15 0.98 8.43
N GLY A 54 -10.16 1.82 8.22
CA GLY A 54 -8.98 1.61 7.37
C GLY A 54 -8.54 2.91 6.70
N THR A 55 -7.54 2.84 5.84
CA THR A 55 -7.00 3.99 5.09
C THR A 55 -8.01 4.48 4.06
N PRO A 56 -8.53 5.72 4.15
CA PRO A 56 -9.47 6.25 3.18
C PRO A 56 -8.86 6.44 1.78
N LEU A 57 -9.63 6.19 0.72
CA LEU A 57 -9.23 6.55 -0.63
C LEU A 57 -9.07 8.08 -0.72
N PRO A 58 -7.90 8.60 -1.14
CA PRO A 58 -7.62 10.03 -1.22
C PRO A 58 -8.14 10.62 -2.53
N ILE A 59 -9.36 10.28 -2.92
CA ILE A 59 -9.97 10.67 -4.20
C ILE A 59 -11.24 11.48 -3.94
N TRP A 60 -11.30 12.68 -4.50
CA TRP A 60 -12.47 13.54 -4.51
C TRP A 60 -13.05 13.62 -5.92
N ARG A 61 -14.38 13.63 -6.02
CA ARG A 61 -15.09 13.66 -7.31
C ARG A 61 -16.23 14.68 -7.29
N ASP A 62 -16.40 15.38 -8.41
CA ASP A 62 -17.56 16.26 -8.62
C ASP A 62 -18.73 15.54 -9.30
N SER A 63 -19.85 16.26 -9.47
CA SER A 63 -21.07 15.73 -10.12
C SER A 63 -20.86 15.35 -11.59
N ASN A 64 -19.83 15.85 -12.24
CA ASN A 64 -19.48 15.53 -13.63
C ASN A 64 -18.47 14.40 -13.75
N ARG A 65 -18.12 13.75 -12.60
CA ARG A 65 -17.10 12.71 -12.50
C ARG A 65 -15.67 13.19 -12.79
N ASN A 66 -15.40 14.50 -12.65
CA ASN A 66 -14.02 14.94 -12.59
C ASN A 66 -13.41 14.52 -11.26
N GLU A 67 -12.21 13.97 -11.31
CA GLU A 67 -11.54 13.34 -10.18
C GLU A 67 -10.29 14.12 -9.79
N LYS A 68 -10.00 14.15 -8.49
CA LYS A 68 -8.76 14.65 -7.93
C LYS A 68 -8.24 13.63 -6.92
N CYS A 69 -7.06 13.09 -7.16
CA CYS A 69 -6.33 12.27 -6.20
C CYS A 69 -5.36 13.17 -5.43
N ILE A 70 -5.37 13.07 -4.11
CA ILE A 70 -4.50 13.85 -3.21
C ILE A 70 -3.30 13.00 -2.84
N GLY A 71 -2.09 13.50 -3.13
CA GLY A 71 -0.84 12.78 -2.93
C GLY A 71 -0.13 13.08 -1.60
N SER A 72 -0.54 14.14 -0.88
CA SER A 72 0.09 14.49 0.41
C SER A 72 -0.86 15.25 1.33
N VAL A 73 -0.52 15.26 2.63
CA VAL A 73 -1.28 16.06 3.62
C VAL A 73 -1.13 17.56 3.37
N GLU A 74 0.01 18.00 2.89
CA GLU A 74 0.24 19.40 2.49
C GLU A 74 -0.65 19.79 1.29
N GLU A 75 -0.73 18.93 0.27
CA GLU A 75 -1.64 19.14 -0.85
C GLU A 75 -3.09 19.21 -0.37
N LEU A 76 -3.51 18.28 0.50
CA LEU A 76 -4.84 18.32 1.11
C LEU A 76 -5.10 19.64 1.84
N TYR A 77 -4.14 20.09 2.65
CA TYR A 77 -4.23 21.37 3.36
C TYR A 77 -4.48 22.54 2.39
N ASN A 78 -3.68 22.63 1.34
CA ASN A 78 -3.76 23.69 0.34
C ASN A 78 -5.08 23.64 -0.43
N GLU A 79 -5.56 22.46 -0.79
CA GLU A 79 -6.86 22.29 -1.47
C GLU A 79 -8.04 22.63 -0.56
N ILE A 80 -7.94 22.40 0.75
CA ILE A 80 -8.95 22.86 1.71
C ILE A 80 -8.95 24.40 1.81
N GLU A 81 -7.76 25.05 1.84
CA GLU A 81 -7.69 26.53 1.83
C GLU A 81 -8.40 27.10 0.57
N ARG A 82 -8.17 26.50 -0.61
CA ARG A 82 -8.89 26.88 -1.83
C ARG A 82 -10.42 26.70 -1.70
N SER A 83 -10.85 25.67 -0.99
CA SER A 83 -12.28 25.41 -0.73
C SER A 83 -12.88 26.42 0.24
N VAL A 84 -12.10 26.90 1.19
CA VAL A 84 -12.48 28.01 2.10
C VAL A 84 -12.60 29.32 1.32
N GLU A 85 -11.62 29.66 0.48
CA GLU A 85 -11.65 30.85 -0.39
C GLU A 85 -12.85 30.84 -1.34
N ALA A 86 -13.22 29.66 -1.86
CA ALA A 86 -14.39 29.50 -2.71
C ALA A 86 -15.74 29.51 -1.93
N GLY A 87 -15.69 29.58 -0.59
CA GLY A 87 -16.86 29.57 0.27
C GLY A 87 -17.60 28.24 0.38
N VAL A 88 -16.94 27.14 -0.01
CA VAL A 88 -17.46 25.76 0.09
C VAL A 88 -17.22 25.18 1.48
N MET A 89 -16.03 25.41 2.04
CA MET A 89 -15.70 25.09 3.42
C MET A 89 -15.72 26.36 4.28
N LYS A 90 -16.09 26.24 5.56
CA LYS A 90 -16.10 27.38 6.51
C LYS A 90 -14.70 27.67 7.05
N SER A 91 -13.92 26.64 7.29
CA SER A 91 -12.54 26.71 7.78
C SER A 91 -11.79 25.46 7.33
N ASN A 92 -10.48 25.49 7.50
CA ASN A 92 -9.63 24.34 7.26
C ASN A 92 -9.44 23.56 8.59
N PRO A 93 -10.01 22.34 8.73
CA PRO A 93 -9.91 21.59 9.98
C PRO A 93 -8.47 21.19 10.34
N LEU A 94 -7.58 21.03 9.37
CA LEU A 94 -6.17 20.76 9.65
C LEU A 94 -5.51 21.97 10.31
N LYS A 95 -5.77 23.16 9.77
CA LYS A 95 -5.29 24.43 10.32
C LYS A 95 -5.90 24.74 11.69
N ASP A 96 -7.19 24.52 11.86
CA ASP A 96 -7.89 24.72 13.12
C ASP A 96 -7.31 23.85 14.25
N ASN A 97 -6.84 22.66 13.93
CA ASN A 97 -6.14 21.74 14.84
C ASN A 97 -4.64 22.08 15.01
N GLY A 98 -4.13 23.10 14.32
CA GLY A 98 -2.75 23.56 14.45
C GLY A 98 -1.74 22.76 13.65
N PHE A 99 -2.17 22.01 12.63
CA PHE A 99 -1.26 21.33 11.69
C PHE A 99 -0.47 22.35 10.86
N VAL A 100 0.83 22.12 10.74
CA VAL A 100 1.75 22.98 9.99
C VAL A 100 2.29 22.21 8.78
N PRO A 101 1.98 22.60 7.53
CA PRO A 101 2.55 22.01 6.34
C PRO A 101 4.09 22.05 6.34
N GLY A 102 4.74 20.95 5.92
CA GLY A 102 6.21 20.85 5.89
C GLY A 102 6.87 20.51 7.23
N ASP A 103 6.10 20.45 8.32
CA ASP A 103 6.58 19.91 9.61
C ASP A 103 6.19 18.43 9.71
N TYR A 104 7.18 17.54 9.54
CA TYR A 104 7.00 16.09 9.56
C TYR A 104 7.14 15.46 10.95
N SER A 105 7.18 16.28 12.01
CA SER A 105 7.27 15.78 13.38
C SER A 105 6.03 14.97 13.78
N GLN A 106 6.22 13.95 14.59
CA GLN A 106 5.13 13.16 15.15
C GLN A 106 4.10 14.04 15.89
N GLU A 107 4.59 15.03 16.64
CA GLU A 107 3.72 15.97 17.35
C GLU A 107 2.79 16.75 16.42
N ASN A 108 3.25 17.11 15.23
CA ASN A 108 2.42 17.79 14.24
C ASN A 108 1.36 16.86 13.65
N TYR A 109 1.74 15.61 13.33
CA TYR A 109 0.81 14.61 12.79
C TYR A 109 -0.20 14.11 13.81
N ASP A 110 0.13 14.08 15.11
CA ASP A 110 -0.81 13.73 16.19
C ASP A 110 -1.97 14.73 16.36
N ARG A 111 -1.89 15.90 15.69
CA ARG A 111 -2.95 16.93 15.71
C ARG A 111 -4.08 16.65 14.73
N ILE A 112 -3.90 15.72 13.82
CA ILE A 112 -4.87 15.44 12.76
C ILE A 112 -5.26 13.96 12.75
N ASP A 113 -6.47 13.69 12.29
CA ASP A 113 -6.95 12.34 12.04
C ASP A 113 -7.60 12.31 10.65
N LEU A 114 -7.05 11.51 9.74
CA LEU A 114 -7.53 11.35 8.37
C LEU A 114 -8.40 10.11 8.18
N HIS A 115 -8.72 9.39 9.26
CA HIS A 115 -9.70 8.31 9.20
C HIS A 115 -11.12 8.82 9.06
N ARG A 116 -12.02 7.92 8.69
CA ARG A 116 -13.46 8.19 8.80
C ARG A 116 -13.87 8.26 10.29
N PRO A 117 -14.77 9.17 10.67
CA PRO A 117 -15.58 10.04 9.80
C PRO A 117 -14.95 11.43 9.52
N TYR A 118 -13.76 11.72 10.04
CA TYR A 118 -13.18 13.07 10.01
C TYR A 118 -12.91 13.55 8.58
N VAL A 119 -12.27 12.73 7.76
CA VAL A 119 -11.96 13.06 6.36
C VAL A 119 -13.20 13.17 5.48
N ASP A 120 -14.31 12.53 5.84
CA ASP A 120 -15.56 12.57 5.08
C ASP A 120 -16.22 13.96 5.06
N ASN A 121 -15.85 14.83 6.01
CA ASN A 121 -16.35 16.19 6.10
C ASN A 121 -15.56 17.19 5.23
N ILE A 122 -14.47 16.76 4.62
CA ILE A 122 -13.63 17.59 3.76
C ILE A 122 -14.24 17.62 2.36
N VAL A 123 -14.62 18.83 1.92
CA VAL A 123 -15.15 19.07 0.58
C VAL A 123 -14.15 19.94 -0.17
N LEU A 124 -13.61 19.45 -1.27
CA LEU A 124 -12.69 20.21 -2.12
C LEU A 124 -13.43 20.92 -3.23
N VAL A 125 -12.72 21.69 -4.06
CA VAL A 125 -13.28 22.37 -5.23
C VAL A 125 -12.50 22.01 -6.50
N ASN A 126 -13.24 21.88 -7.61
CA ASN A 126 -12.64 21.76 -8.92
C ASN A 126 -12.14 23.12 -9.45
N ALA A 127 -11.56 23.16 -10.64
CA ALA A 127 -11.06 24.38 -11.27
C ALA A 127 -12.13 25.45 -11.51
N ALA A 128 -13.41 25.06 -11.56
CA ALA A 128 -14.54 25.98 -11.69
C ALA A 128 -15.16 26.38 -10.34
N GLY A 129 -14.53 26.07 -9.21
CA GLY A 129 -15.01 26.35 -7.86
C GLY A 129 -16.23 25.51 -7.45
N LYS A 130 -16.52 24.40 -8.13
CA LYS A 130 -17.62 23.52 -7.77
C LYS A 130 -17.17 22.46 -6.77
N PRO A 131 -18.07 22.07 -5.82
CA PRO A 131 -17.71 21.12 -4.78
C PRO A 131 -17.36 19.73 -5.33
N MET A 132 -16.35 19.13 -4.72
CA MET A 132 -15.92 17.75 -4.93
C MET A 132 -16.00 17.02 -3.60
N TYR A 133 -16.57 15.82 -3.59
CA TYR A 133 -16.77 14.99 -2.42
C TYR A 133 -15.85 13.78 -2.48
N ARG A 134 -15.33 13.37 -1.33
CA ARG A 134 -14.46 12.19 -1.23
C ARG A 134 -15.22 10.91 -1.57
N GLU A 135 -14.58 10.00 -2.28
CA GLU A 135 -15.05 8.63 -2.45
C GLU A 135 -15.12 7.94 -1.08
N THR A 136 -16.26 7.32 -0.78
CA THR A 136 -16.54 6.81 0.57
C THR A 136 -15.76 5.54 0.94
N ASP A 137 -15.25 4.83 -0.06
CA ASP A 137 -14.50 3.60 0.14
C ASP A 137 -13.13 3.84 0.80
N LEU A 138 -12.57 2.74 1.31
CA LEU A 138 -11.24 2.66 1.87
C LEU A 138 -10.31 1.92 0.91
N ILE A 139 -9.02 2.02 1.15
CA ILE A 139 -7.98 1.26 0.44
C ILE A 139 -7.93 -0.17 0.99
N ASP A 140 -7.64 -1.14 0.13
CA ASP A 140 -7.32 -2.50 0.53
C ASP A 140 -6.08 -2.51 1.45
N VAL A 141 -6.19 -3.14 2.60
CA VAL A 141 -5.10 -3.28 3.58
C VAL A 141 -3.84 -3.94 2.99
N TRP A 142 -3.98 -4.68 1.90
CA TRP A 142 -2.85 -5.23 1.16
C TRP A 142 -2.02 -4.16 0.45
N PHE A 143 -2.62 -3.02 0.12
CA PHE A 143 -1.90 -1.86 -0.37
C PHE A 143 -1.05 -1.24 0.75
N ASP A 144 -1.63 -1.08 1.95
CA ASP A 144 -0.90 -0.57 3.11
C ASP A 144 0.34 -1.44 3.40
N SER A 145 0.17 -2.76 3.46
CA SER A 145 1.28 -3.69 3.70
C SER A 145 2.29 -3.74 2.55
N GLY A 146 1.83 -3.61 1.30
CA GLY A 146 2.69 -3.57 0.11
C GLY A 146 3.48 -2.28 0.00
N SER A 147 3.01 -1.20 0.62
CA SER A 147 3.68 0.11 0.67
C SER A 147 4.72 0.22 1.80
N MET A 148 4.80 -0.76 2.70
CA MET A 148 5.64 -0.71 3.89
C MET A 148 7.11 -0.31 3.61
N PRO A 149 7.80 -0.80 2.55
CA PRO A 149 9.19 -0.44 2.29
C PRO A 149 9.42 1.06 2.14
N TYR A 150 8.42 1.80 1.73
CA TYR A 150 8.44 3.25 1.50
C TYR A 150 7.80 4.01 2.64
N ALA A 151 6.62 3.56 3.07
CA ALA A 151 5.81 4.23 4.08
C ALA A 151 6.52 4.34 5.44
N GLN A 152 7.29 3.32 5.84
CA GLN A 152 8.06 3.36 7.09
C GLN A 152 9.14 4.44 7.12
N LEU A 153 9.55 4.94 5.95
CA LEU A 153 10.55 6.00 5.80
C LEU A 153 9.92 7.37 5.57
N HIS A 154 8.59 7.45 5.57
CA HIS A 154 7.81 8.63 5.15
C HIS A 154 8.23 9.13 3.75
N TYR A 155 8.56 8.19 2.88
CA TYR A 155 8.98 8.45 1.50
C TYR A 155 7.85 9.11 0.69
N PRO A 156 8.12 10.13 -0.14
CA PRO A 156 9.42 10.77 -0.44
C PRO A 156 9.72 12.01 0.41
N PHE A 157 8.98 12.28 1.47
CA PHE A 157 8.89 13.58 2.14
C PHE A 157 10.08 13.88 3.05
N GLU A 158 10.67 12.91 3.71
CA GLU A 158 11.76 13.15 4.66
C GLU A 158 12.87 12.09 4.63
N GLY A 159 13.99 12.44 5.27
CA GLY A 159 15.14 11.56 5.50
C GLY A 159 16.15 11.50 4.35
N GLU A 160 17.44 11.53 4.68
CA GLU A 160 18.52 11.35 3.71
C GLU A 160 18.48 9.98 3.01
N MET A 161 17.82 9.01 3.64
CA MET A 161 17.68 7.65 3.13
C MET A 161 16.42 7.43 2.29
N ALA A 162 15.53 8.42 2.22
CA ALA A 162 14.26 8.27 1.52
C ALA A 162 14.43 8.29 0.00
N CYS A 163 15.28 9.17 -0.53
CA CYS A 163 15.59 9.26 -1.96
C CYS A 163 16.71 10.29 -2.17
N GLY A 164 17.48 10.17 -3.20
CA GLY A 164 18.50 11.10 -3.73
C GLY A 164 18.79 12.40 -2.95
N THR A 165 18.94 13.48 -3.66
CA THR A 165 19.15 14.82 -3.07
C THR A 165 17.83 15.47 -2.63
N GLU A 166 17.92 16.54 -1.83
CA GLU A 166 16.75 17.37 -1.49
C GLU A 166 16.02 17.87 -2.75
N ALA A 167 16.75 18.24 -3.80
CA ALA A 167 16.15 18.66 -5.06
C ALA A 167 15.35 17.53 -5.74
N ASP A 168 15.85 16.29 -5.67
CA ASP A 168 15.13 15.13 -6.20
C ASP A 168 13.84 14.87 -5.42
N ARG A 169 13.88 14.98 -4.08
CA ARG A 169 12.71 14.84 -3.23
C ARG A 169 11.66 15.90 -3.54
N GLN A 170 12.08 17.15 -3.61
CA GLN A 170 11.19 18.26 -3.93
C GLN A 170 10.54 18.09 -5.30
N ALA A 171 11.26 17.56 -6.29
CA ALA A 171 10.66 17.27 -7.59
C ALA A 171 9.57 16.18 -7.50
N MET A 172 9.83 15.10 -6.75
CA MET A 172 8.91 13.94 -6.67
C MET A 172 7.63 14.18 -5.88
N ILE A 173 7.59 15.14 -4.96
CA ILE A 173 6.38 15.45 -4.18
C ILE A 173 5.37 16.33 -4.94
N HIS A 174 5.74 16.83 -6.12
CA HIS A 174 4.82 17.60 -6.95
C HIS A 174 3.98 16.68 -7.84
N SER A 175 2.69 16.99 -7.93
CA SER A 175 1.70 16.21 -8.69
C SER A 175 1.94 16.16 -10.20
N ASP A 176 2.82 17.01 -10.72
CA ASP A 176 3.23 17.09 -12.12
C ASP A 176 4.58 16.40 -12.42
N TYR A 177 5.12 15.64 -11.45
CA TYR A 177 6.34 14.88 -11.66
C TYR A 177 6.13 13.73 -12.64
N GLU A 178 6.78 13.81 -13.79
CA GLU A 178 6.70 12.81 -14.88
C GLU A 178 7.90 11.85 -14.91
N GLY A 179 8.87 12.01 -13.99
CA GLY A 179 10.06 11.15 -13.91
C GLY A 179 9.79 9.80 -13.24
N THR A 180 10.73 8.88 -13.40
CA THR A 180 10.72 7.65 -12.57
C THR A 180 11.17 8.00 -11.15
N PRO A 181 10.36 7.71 -10.13
CA PRO A 181 10.74 7.99 -8.75
C PRO A 181 12.05 7.30 -8.34
N ILE A 182 12.90 8.00 -7.61
CA ILE A 182 14.16 7.45 -7.08
C ILE A 182 13.81 6.61 -5.84
N PRO A 183 14.12 5.31 -5.82
CA PRO A 183 13.77 4.46 -4.69
C PRO A 183 14.59 4.82 -3.43
N PRO A 184 14.10 4.42 -2.22
CA PRO A 184 14.87 4.56 -0.99
C PRO A 184 16.22 3.85 -1.05
N ALA A 185 17.22 4.34 -0.31
CA ALA A 185 18.61 3.88 -0.36
C ALA A 185 18.80 2.37 -0.09
N TYR A 186 17.94 1.76 0.72
CA TYR A 186 17.97 0.31 1.05
C TYR A 186 16.97 -0.52 0.27
N PHE A 187 16.42 0.04 -0.79
CA PHE A 187 15.48 -0.64 -1.66
C PHE A 187 16.19 -1.13 -2.95
N PRO A 188 15.90 -2.32 -3.45
CA PRO A 188 15.03 -3.36 -2.88
C PRO A 188 15.66 -4.09 -1.68
N ALA A 189 14.81 -4.71 -0.85
CA ALA A 189 15.27 -5.51 0.30
C ALA A 189 16.17 -6.68 -0.15
N ASP A 190 17.18 -7.01 0.64
CA ASP A 190 18.06 -8.12 0.31
C ASP A 190 17.38 -9.48 0.49
N PHE A 191 16.45 -9.61 1.44
CA PHE A 191 15.84 -10.88 1.80
C PHE A 191 14.44 -10.75 2.39
N ILE A 192 13.56 -11.70 2.05
CA ILE A 192 12.24 -11.89 2.66
C ILE A 192 11.96 -13.38 2.89
N ASN A 193 11.25 -13.73 3.97
CA ASN A 193 10.83 -15.09 4.28
C ASN A 193 9.41 -15.12 4.80
N GLU A 194 8.51 -15.77 4.06
CA GLU A 194 7.09 -15.96 4.42
C GLU A 194 6.56 -17.28 3.86
N GLY A 195 5.33 -17.64 4.23
CA GLY A 195 4.64 -18.82 3.71
C GLY A 195 4.33 -18.73 2.22
N VAL A 196 4.23 -19.86 1.57
CA VAL A 196 3.92 -19.98 0.12
C VAL A 196 2.57 -19.36 -0.26
N ASP A 197 1.64 -19.21 0.67
CA ASP A 197 0.36 -18.53 0.46
C ASP A 197 0.54 -17.04 0.14
N GLN A 198 1.66 -16.42 0.57
CA GLN A 198 1.98 -15.03 0.30
C GLN A 198 2.28 -14.72 -1.18
N THR A 199 2.41 -15.73 -2.02
CA THR A 199 2.38 -15.56 -3.49
C THR A 199 1.06 -14.98 -4.01
N ARG A 200 -0.01 -15.01 -3.20
CA ARG A 200 -1.33 -14.40 -3.44
C ARG A 200 -1.66 -13.32 -2.41
N GLY A 201 -0.66 -12.79 -1.75
CA GLY A 201 -0.78 -11.78 -0.70
C GLY A 201 0.43 -10.85 -0.75
N TRP A 202 1.21 -10.81 0.32
CA TRP A 202 2.25 -9.81 0.51
C TRP A 202 3.36 -9.83 -0.55
N PHE A 203 3.82 -11.01 -1.01
CA PHE A 203 4.80 -11.07 -2.10
C PHE A 203 4.28 -10.38 -3.37
N PHE A 204 3.01 -10.59 -3.70
CA PHE A 204 2.40 -9.97 -4.87
C PHE A 204 2.30 -8.45 -4.71
N THR A 205 1.73 -7.97 -3.61
CA THR A 205 1.49 -6.53 -3.43
C THR A 205 2.78 -5.72 -3.34
N LEU A 206 3.80 -6.26 -2.66
CA LEU A 206 5.16 -5.70 -2.67
C LEU A 206 5.72 -5.61 -4.10
N HIS A 207 5.63 -6.69 -4.86
CA HIS A 207 6.18 -6.75 -6.22
C HIS A 207 5.43 -5.84 -7.18
N ALA A 208 4.10 -5.80 -7.11
CA ALA A 208 3.26 -4.95 -7.95
C ALA A 208 3.56 -3.47 -7.74
N ILE A 209 3.57 -3.00 -6.48
CA ILE A 209 3.86 -1.59 -6.15
C ILE A 209 5.28 -1.24 -6.58
N ALA A 210 6.27 -2.08 -6.26
CA ALA A 210 7.66 -1.85 -6.64
C ALA A 210 7.86 -1.76 -8.16
N THR A 211 7.22 -2.63 -8.91
CA THR A 211 7.28 -2.62 -10.37
C THR A 211 6.66 -1.34 -10.95
N MET A 212 5.48 -0.97 -10.48
CA MET A 212 4.75 0.19 -11.03
C MET A 212 5.39 1.53 -10.68
N ILE A 213 6.00 1.66 -9.49
CA ILE A 213 6.57 2.93 -9.04
C ILE A 213 8.03 3.06 -9.45
N PHE A 214 8.85 2.00 -9.26
CA PHE A 214 10.30 2.07 -9.39
C PHE A 214 10.88 1.23 -10.52
N ASP A 215 10.07 0.56 -11.30
CA ASP A 215 10.52 -0.41 -12.32
C ASP A 215 11.53 -1.44 -11.75
N SER A 216 11.26 -1.93 -10.53
CA SER A 216 12.16 -2.75 -9.74
C SER A 216 11.43 -3.89 -9.03
N VAL A 217 12.22 -4.88 -8.56
CA VAL A 217 11.75 -5.86 -7.57
C VAL A 217 11.67 -5.21 -6.19
N ALA A 218 10.79 -5.70 -5.30
CA ALA A 218 10.76 -5.25 -3.91
C ALA A 218 11.81 -5.95 -3.04
N PHE A 219 12.24 -7.15 -3.44
CA PHE A 219 13.20 -8.00 -2.71
C PHE A 219 14.01 -8.84 -3.70
N LYS A 220 15.26 -9.13 -3.33
CA LYS A 220 16.22 -9.87 -4.18
C LYS A 220 16.20 -11.37 -3.93
N ASN A 221 16.00 -11.79 -2.67
CA ASN A 221 16.03 -13.18 -2.25
C ASN A 221 14.79 -13.52 -1.44
N VAL A 222 14.19 -14.68 -1.72
CA VAL A 222 12.98 -15.18 -1.04
C VAL A 222 13.16 -16.61 -0.58
N ILE A 223 12.88 -16.87 0.70
CA ILE A 223 12.56 -18.22 1.16
C ILE A 223 11.04 -18.30 1.30
N SER A 224 10.44 -19.18 0.51
CA SER A 224 9.00 -19.44 0.57
C SER A 224 8.77 -20.74 1.32
N THR A 225 8.37 -20.63 2.59
CA THR A 225 8.13 -21.81 3.44
C THR A 225 6.87 -22.54 3.02
N GLY A 226 6.89 -23.88 3.16
CA GLY A 226 5.73 -24.73 2.93
C GLY A 226 4.63 -24.52 3.96
N LEU A 227 3.49 -25.17 3.73
CA LEU A 227 2.40 -25.22 4.70
C LEU A 227 2.63 -26.38 5.65
N VAL A 228 2.36 -26.15 6.94
CA VAL A 228 2.25 -27.25 7.90
C VAL A 228 0.97 -28.04 7.59
N LEU A 229 1.12 -29.34 7.39
CA LEU A 229 0.04 -30.24 6.99
C LEU A 229 -0.39 -31.11 8.18
N ASP A 230 -1.58 -31.71 8.08
CA ASP A 230 -2.02 -32.72 9.03
C ASP A 230 -1.26 -34.04 8.85
N ALA A 231 -1.46 -34.99 9.76
CA ALA A 231 -0.80 -36.30 9.71
C ALA A 231 -1.09 -37.13 8.42
N LYS A 232 -2.06 -36.71 7.62
CA LYS A 232 -2.40 -37.33 6.34
C LYS A 232 -1.87 -36.55 5.14
N GLY A 233 -1.11 -35.45 5.38
CA GLY A 233 -0.59 -34.58 4.35
C GLY A 233 -1.60 -33.58 3.77
N ASN A 234 -2.74 -33.36 4.44
CA ASN A 234 -3.74 -32.39 3.98
C ASN A 234 -3.50 -31.02 4.62
N LYS A 235 -3.86 -29.97 3.88
CA LYS A 235 -3.87 -28.60 4.40
C LYS A 235 -4.82 -28.50 5.61
N MET A 236 -4.31 -27.93 6.71
CA MET A 236 -5.11 -27.67 7.89
C MET A 236 -6.17 -26.59 7.61
N SER A 237 -7.41 -26.83 8.05
CA SER A 237 -8.54 -25.93 7.88
C SER A 237 -9.49 -26.03 9.06
N LYS A 238 -9.98 -24.90 9.56
CA LYS A 238 -11.02 -24.86 10.60
C LYS A 238 -12.30 -25.57 10.18
N HIS A 239 -12.65 -25.52 8.88
CA HIS A 239 -13.83 -26.21 8.34
C HIS A 239 -13.71 -27.74 8.38
N VAL A 240 -12.49 -28.24 8.19
CA VAL A 240 -12.21 -29.71 8.23
C VAL A 240 -12.00 -30.18 9.66
N GLY A 241 -11.69 -29.26 10.59
CA GLY A 241 -11.45 -29.61 11.99
C GLY A 241 -10.10 -30.32 12.25
N ASN A 242 -9.17 -30.24 11.29
CA ASN A 242 -7.85 -30.89 11.36
C ASN A 242 -6.72 -29.91 11.79
N VAL A 243 -7.09 -28.79 12.41
CA VAL A 243 -6.13 -27.78 12.87
C VAL A 243 -5.50 -28.23 14.17
N THR A 244 -4.18 -28.30 14.22
CA THR A 244 -3.41 -28.51 15.44
C THR A 244 -3.25 -27.19 16.18
N ASN A 245 -3.52 -27.17 17.48
CA ASN A 245 -3.32 -25.99 18.32
C ASN A 245 -1.81 -25.76 18.55
N PRO A 246 -1.22 -24.67 18.06
CA PRO A 246 0.22 -24.45 18.21
C PRO A 246 0.64 -24.25 19.67
N PHE A 247 -0.23 -23.72 20.54
CA PHE A 247 0.09 -23.52 21.95
C PHE A 247 0.23 -24.85 22.68
N GLU A 248 -0.64 -25.82 22.41
CA GLU A 248 -0.50 -27.19 22.97
C GLU A 248 0.77 -27.87 22.51
N MET A 249 1.19 -27.63 21.27
CA MET A 249 2.44 -28.16 20.75
C MET A 249 3.65 -27.49 21.39
N MET A 250 3.58 -26.17 21.62
CA MET A 250 4.64 -25.43 22.30
C MET A 250 4.78 -25.84 23.77
N GLU A 251 3.67 -26.10 24.48
CA GLU A 251 3.71 -26.61 25.84
C GLU A 251 4.35 -28.01 25.91
N LYS A 252 4.07 -28.85 24.92
CA LYS A 252 4.56 -30.23 24.87
C LYS A 252 6.01 -30.37 24.42
N TYR A 253 6.42 -29.59 23.43
CA TYR A 253 7.71 -29.77 22.74
C TYR A 253 8.64 -28.56 22.87
N GLY A 254 8.17 -27.43 23.35
CA GLY A 254 8.88 -26.16 23.35
C GLY A 254 8.60 -25.33 22.09
N ALA A 255 8.80 -24.02 22.20
CA ALA A 255 8.53 -23.08 21.10
C ALA A 255 9.51 -23.24 19.93
N ASP A 256 10.79 -23.46 20.22
CA ASP A 256 11.83 -23.58 19.17
C ASP A 256 11.62 -24.79 18.26
N PRO A 257 11.35 -26.02 18.77
CA PRO A 257 11.01 -27.15 17.90
C PRO A 257 9.77 -26.91 17.04
N VAL A 258 8.73 -26.26 17.59
CA VAL A 258 7.50 -25.96 16.83
C VAL A 258 7.75 -24.93 15.72
N ARG A 259 8.63 -23.96 15.95
CA ARG A 259 9.03 -22.97 14.93
C ARG A 259 9.94 -23.54 13.86
N PHE A 260 10.77 -24.49 14.22
CA PHE A 260 11.71 -25.14 13.30
C PHE A 260 11.03 -26.14 12.36
N TYR A 261 9.96 -26.81 12.84
CA TYR A 261 9.17 -27.76 12.06
C TYR A 261 8.39 -27.08 10.94
#